data_02b609642f8be4d642afff668b954f37
#
_entry.id   02b609642f8be4d642afff668b954f37
#
_cell.length_a   1.000
_cell.length_b   1.000
_cell.length_c   1.000
_cell.angle_alpha   90.00
_cell.angle_beta   90.00
_cell.angle_gamma   90.00
#
_symmetry.space_group_name_H-M   'P 1'
#
loop_
_entity.id
_entity.type
_entity.pdbx_description
1 polymer ?
#
loop_
_entity_poly.entity_id
_entity_poly.type
_entity_poly.pdbx_seq_one_letter_code
_entity_poly.pdbx_strand_id
1 'polypeptide(L)'
;MNIEQIFEKRLDRNINGVVKAEQTDDASAWIELDEYVITRELEGHLRHFFESYVPATGPDRIRMENKIGVWVSGFFGSGKSHFIKILSYLLSNRKVSHNGTERHAYSFFEDKIKDALFLADINKAVHHPTEVILFNIHCCAL
;
A
#
# COMPACT_ATOMS: atom_id res chain seq x y z
N MET A 1 -31.36 -19.65 -2.46
CA MET A 1 -30.41 -18.51 -2.46
C MET A 1 -29.01 -19.11 -2.46
N ASN A 2 -28.24 -18.89 -3.53
CA ASN A 2 -26.89 -19.47 -3.62
C ASN A 2 -25.93 -18.57 -2.82
N ILE A 3 -25.05 -19.17 -2.01
CA ILE A 3 -24.07 -18.43 -1.17
C ILE A 3 -23.22 -17.49 -2.02
N GLU A 4 -22.90 -17.86 -3.26
CA GLU A 4 -22.15 -17.01 -4.21
C GLU A 4 -22.79 -15.65 -4.48
N GLN A 5 -24.11 -15.54 -4.36
CA GLN A 5 -24.84 -14.28 -4.59
C GLN A 5 -24.71 -13.26 -3.44
N ILE A 6 -24.14 -13.67 -2.31
CA ILE A 6 -23.90 -12.81 -1.15
C ILE A 6 -22.59 -12.06 -1.28
N PHE A 7 -21.67 -12.56 -2.13
CA PHE A 7 -20.33 -12.00 -2.30
C PHE A 7 -20.26 -11.15 -3.56
N GLU A 8 -19.67 -9.98 -3.44
CA GLU A 8 -19.42 -9.06 -4.55
C GLU A 8 -18.43 -9.63 -5.58
N LYS A 9 -17.48 -10.45 -5.10
CA LYS A 9 -16.46 -11.09 -5.93
C LYS A 9 -16.64 -12.61 -5.96
N ARG A 10 -16.26 -13.24 -7.08
CA ARG A 10 -16.34 -14.70 -7.26
C ARG A 10 -15.53 -15.43 -6.19
N LEU A 11 -16.09 -16.52 -5.65
CA LEU A 11 -15.45 -17.35 -4.61
C LEU A 11 -14.39 -18.31 -5.16
N ASP A 12 -14.48 -18.67 -6.45
CA ASP A 12 -13.58 -19.61 -7.15
C ASP A 12 -12.27 -18.97 -7.65
N ARG A 13 -12.04 -17.71 -7.32
CA ARG A 13 -10.81 -17.01 -7.68
C ARG A 13 -9.61 -17.51 -6.89
N ASN A 14 -8.44 -17.42 -7.48
CA ASN A 14 -7.18 -17.77 -6.80
C ASN A 14 -6.87 -16.72 -5.73
N ILE A 15 -6.87 -17.12 -4.46
CA ILE A 15 -6.54 -16.25 -3.33
C ILE A 15 -5.11 -16.55 -2.91
N ASN A 16 -4.23 -15.57 -3.04
CA ASN A 16 -2.86 -15.66 -2.53
C ASN A 16 -2.88 -15.63 -0.99
N GLY A 17 -2.75 -16.79 -0.36
CA GLY A 17 -2.81 -16.91 1.10
C GLY A 17 -1.64 -16.24 1.85
N VAL A 18 -0.55 -15.95 1.16
CA VAL A 18 0.64 -15.26 1.72
C VAL A 18 1.13 -14.21 0.73
N VAL A 19 1.18 -12.96 1.18
CA VAL A 19 1.76 -11.88 0.42
C VAL A 19 3.29 -11.97 0.50
N LYS A 20 3.94 -12.28 -0.62
CA LYS A 20 5.40 -12.32 -0.73
C LYS A 20 5.91 -10.95 -1.18
N ALA A 21 6.89 -10.40 -0.47
CA ALA A 21 7.51 -9.13 -0.84
C ALA A 21 8.16 -9.18 -2.23
N GLU A 22 8.66 -10.34 -2.61
CA GLU A 22 9.36 -10.60 -3.87
C GLU A 22 8.42 -10.76 -5.08
N GLN A 23 7.13 -11.04 -4.86
CA GLN A 23 6.16 -11.19 -5.93
C GLN A 23 5.66 -9.82 -6.37
N THR A 24 6.22 -9.30 -7.44
CA THR A 24 6.00 -7.94 -7.93
C THR A 24 5.44 -7.89 -9.36
N ASP A 25 4.84 -8.98 -9.86
CA ASP A 25 4.15 -8.96 -11.15
C ASP A 25 2.90 -8.06 -11.12
N ASP A 26 2.56 -7.45 -12.25
CA ASP A 26 1.49 -6.46 -12.34
C ASP A 26 0.10 -7.03 -12.00
N ALA A 27 -0.17 -8.28 -12.40
CA ALA A 27 -1.46 -8.91 -12.13
C ALA A 27 -1.66 -9.14 -10.62
N SER A 28 -0.64 -9.61 -9.92
CA SER A 28 -0.67 -9.77 -8.46
C SER A 28 -0.78 -8.42 -7.75
N ALA A 29 -0.03 -7.42 -8.20
CA ALA A 29 -0.09 -6.07 -7.63
C ALA A 29 -1.46 -5.42 -7.83
N TRP A 30 -2.10 -5.62 -8.98
CA TRP A 30 -3.47 -5.17 -9.23
C TRP A 30 -4.45 -5.77 -8.23
N ILE A 31 -4.43 -7.11 -8.08
CA ILE A 31 -5.32 -7.83 -7.17
C ILE A 31 -5.10 -7.37 -5.73
N GLU A 32 -3.84 -7.25 -5.30
CA GLU A 32 -3.50 -6.78 -3.96
C GLU A 32 -4.03 -5.36 -3.70
N LEU A 33 -3.87 -4.44 -4.65
CA LEU A 33 -4.38 -3.07 -4.54
C LEU A 33 -5.91 -3.02 -4.56
N ASP A 34 -6.55 -3.77 -5.46
CA ASP A 34 -8.00 -3.81 -5.60
C ASP A 34 -8.69 -4.42 -4.37
N GLU A 35 -8.11 -5.47 -3.81
CA GLU A 35 -8.67 -6.19 -2.67
C GLU A 35 -8.27 -5.63 -1.31
N TYR A 36 -7.31 -4.69 -1.27
CA TYR A 36 -6.85 -4.12 -0.01
C TYR A 36 -7.97 -3.34 0.68
N VAL A 37 -8.37 -3.80 1.85
CA VAL A 37 -9.40 -3.15 2.67
C VAL A 37 -8.73 -2.19 3.65
N ILE A 38 -9.09 -0.91 3.56
CA ILE A 38 -8.62 0.11 4.50
C ILE A 38 -9.58 0.15 5.68
N THR A 39 -9.19 -0.50 6.77
CA THR A 39 -9.90 -0.38 8.04
C THR A 39 -9.62 0.99 8.67
N ARG A 40 -10.45 1.42 9.61
CA ARG A 40 -10.25 2.67 10.35
C ARG A 40 -8.86 2.74 11.03
N GLU A 41 -8.37 1.61 11.52
CA GLU A 41 -7.06 1.51 12.16
C GLU A 41 -5.92 1.66 11.12
N LEU A 42 -6.02 0.97 9.97
CA LEU A 42 -5.05 1.08 8.88
C LEU A 42 -5.04 2.49 8.28
N GLU A 43 -6.19 3.13 8.15
CA GLU A 43 -6.26 4.54 7.73
C GLU A 43 -5.51 5.45 8.70
N GLY A 44 -5.65 5.22 10.02
CA GLY A 44 -4.89 5.94 11.04
C GLY A 44 -3.37 5.76 10.89
N HIS A 45 -2.91 4.54 10.63
CA HIS A 45 -1.47 4.26 10.41
C HIS A 45 -0.95 4.91 9.13
N LEU A 46 -1.70 4.83 8.04
CA LEU A 46 -1.36 5.50 6.78
C LEU A 46 -1.29 7.02 6.98
N ARG A 47 -2.28 7.60 7.64
CA ARG A 47 -2.33 9.05 7.94
C ARG A 47 -1.09 9.49 8.71
N HIS A 48 -0.77 8.80 9.81
CA HIS A 48 0.41 9.10 10.62
C HIS A 48 1.72 9.03 9.81
N PHE A 49 1.82 8.06 8.89
CA PHE A 49 2.96 7.96 7.97
C PHE A 49 3.02 9.18 7.05
N PHE A 50 1.94 9.53 6.35
CA PHE A 50 1.94 10.62 5.37
C PHE A 50 2.09 12.00 6.01
N GLU A 51 1.56 12.22 7.21
CA GLU A 51 1.77 13.44 8.01
C GLU A 51 3.26 13.69 8.30
N SER A 52 4.05 12.63 8.40
CA SER A 52 5.50 12.72 8.59
C SER A 52 6.26 12.77 7.27
N TYR A 53 5.82 12.04 6.26
CA TYR A 53 6.49 11.88 4.98
C TYR A 53 6.38 13.12 4.09
N VAL A 54 5.17 13.70 3.96
CA VAL A 54 4.92 14.83 3.07
C VAL A 54 5.77 16.06 3.41
N PRO A 55 5.86 16.51 4.68
CA PRO A 55 6.75 17.63 5.03
C PRO A 55 8.23 17.33 4.82
N ALA A 56 8.66 16.07 4.95
CA ALA A 56 10.06 15.67 4.78
C ALA A 56 10.50 15.66 3.31
N THR A 57 9.57 15.46 2.37
CA THR A 57 9.84 15.33 0.94
C THR A 57 9.42 16.54 0.12
N GLY A 58 8.62 17.45 0.67
CA GLY A 58 8.12 18.65 -0.01
C GLY A 58 9.21 19.68 -0.34
N PRO A 59 8.88 20.70 -1.18
CA PRO A 59 9.82 21.74 -1.59
C PRO A 59 10.35 22.57 -0.40
N ASP A 60 9.55 22.74 0.63
CA ASP A 60 9.89 23.47 1.87
C ASP A 60 10.54 22.56 2.91
N ARG A 61 11.30 21.56 2.49
CA ARG A 61 11.95 20.55 3.34
C ARG A 61 12.18 21.04 4.76
N ILE A 62 11.19 20.87 5.61
CA ILE A 62 11.38 21.05 7.03
C ILE A 62 12.35 19.94 7.43
N ARG A 63 13.60 20.32 7.78
CA ARG A 63 14.57 19.38 8.31
C ARG A 63 13.97 18.72 9.54
N MET A 64 13.37 17.56 9.34
CA MET A 64 12.96 16.70 10.43
C MET A 64 14.22 16.05 11.00
N GLU A 65 14.93 16.80 11.81
CA GLU A 65 16.05 16.28 12.59
C GLU A 65 15.54 15.08 13.37
N ASN A 66 16.19 13.92 13.20
CA ASN A 66 15.94 12.65 13.91
C ASN A 66 14.77 11.76 13.45
N LYS A 67 14.11 12.01 12.33
CA LYS A 67 13.09 11.06 11.78
C LYS A 67 13.63 10.32 10.55
N ILE A 68 14.55 9.38 10.76
CA ILE A 68 15.25 8.64 9.70
C ILE A 68 14.60 7.29 9.35
N GLY A 69 13.56 6.86 10.04
CA GLY A 69 12.95 5.58 9.77
C GLY A 69 11.56 5.42 10.35
N VAL A 70 10.83 4.45 9.80
CA VAL A 70 9.53 4.00 10.28
C VAL A 70 9.63 2.54 10.69
N TRP A 71 9.21 2.23 11.90
CA TRP A 71 9.16 0.88 12.45
C TRP A 71 7.74 0.35 12.43
N VAL A 72 7.52 -0.74 11.70
CA VAL A 72 6.22 -1.44 11.65
C VAL A 72 6.33 -2.75 12.42
N SER A 73 5.63 -2.88 13.53
CA SER A 73 5.61 -4.06 14.38
C SER A 73 4.20 -4.63 14.53
N GLY A 74 4.11 -5.87 14.99
CA GLY A 74 2.84 -6.55 15.22
C GLY A 74 3.03 -8.06 15.24
N PHE A 75 2.00 -8.80 15.63
CA PHE A 75 2.02 -10.26 15.69
C PHE A 75 2.19 -10.92 14.32
N PHE A 76 2.56 -12.20 14.31
CA PHE A 76 2.60 -12.99 13.09
C PHE A 76 1.20 -13.03 12.45
N GLY A 77 1.14 -12.86 11.14
CA GLY A 77 -0.14 -12.83 10.41
C GLY A 77 -0.93 -11.51 10.50
N SER A 78 -0.45 -10.47 11.20
CA SER A 78 -1.14 -9.18 11.32
C SER A 78 -1.12 -8.29 10.05
N GLY A 79 -0.60 -8.77 8.93
CA GLY A 79 -0.59 -8.02 7.66
C GLY A 79 0.55 -7.01 7.49
N LYS A 80 1.58 -6.99 8.36
CA LYS A 80 2.71 -6.04 8.28
C LYS A 80 3.38 -5.99 6.91
N SER A 81 3.74 -7.14 6.36
CA SER A 81 4.38 -7.22 5.05
C SER A 81 3.47 -6.73 3.93
N HIS A 82 2.17 -7.01 4.04
CA HIS A 82 1.18 -6.50 3.10
C HIS A 82 1.06 -4.98 3.19
N PHE A 83 0.97 -4.42 4.39
CA PHE A 83 0.94 -2.97 4.62
C PHE A 83 2.16 -2.27 4.00
N ILE A 84 3.38 -2.77 4.26
CA ILE A 84 4.62 -2.21 3.71
C ILE A 84 4.62 -2.30 2.17
N LYS A 85 4.16 -3.42 1.61
CA LYS A 85 4.07 -3.64 0.18
C LYS A 85 3.09 -2.68 -0.49
N ILE A 86 1.90 -2.51 0.07
CA ILE A 86 0.90 -1.55 -0.40
C ILE A 86 1.44 -0.12 -0.32
N LEU A 87 2.11 0.23 0.77
CA LEU A 87 2.76 1.53 0.92
C LEU A 87 3.84 1.74 -0.16
N SER A 88 4.61 0.71 -0.50
CA SER A 88 5.62 0.78 -1.57
C SER A 88 4.99 1.06 -2.93
N TYR A 89 3.86 0.45 -3.24
CA TYR A 89 3.11 0.70 -4.47
C TYR A 89 2.56 2.13 -4.55
N LEU A 90 2.06 2.65 -3.42
CA LEU A 90 1.60 4.03 -3.33
C LEU A 90 2.73 5.02 -3.54
N LEU A 91 3.84 4.90 -2.81
CA LEU A 91 4.96 5.85 -2.88
C LEU A 91 5.61 5.89 -4.26
N SER A 92 5.72 4.76 -4.94
CA SER A 92 6.20 4.71 -6.32
C SER A 92 5.12 5.10 -7.34
N ASN A 93 3.89 5.31 -6.90
CA ASN A 93 2.69 5.46 -7.74
C ASN A 93 2.67 4.46 -8.90
N ARG A 94 2.95 3.20 -8.56
CA ARG A 94 3.16 2.13 -9.52
C ARG A 94 1.99 2.03 -10.48
N LYS A 95 2.31 1.97 -11.78
CA LYS A 95 1.35 1.63 -12.83
C LYS A 95 1.23 0.12 -12.89
N VAL A 96 0.03 -0.40 -12.77
CA VAL A 96 -0.27 -1.82 -12.83
C VAL A 96 -1.28 -2.10 -13.94
N SER A 97 -1.18 -3.27 -14.55
CA SER A 97 -2.06 -3.68 -15.64
C SER A 97 -2.73 -5.01 -15.34
N HIS A 98 -4.02 -5.11 -15.67
CA HIS A 98 -4.79 -6.34 -15.56
C HIS A 98 -5.90 -6.37 -16.62
N ASN A 99 -6.01 -7.48 -17.36
CA ASN A 99 -7.02 -7.67 -18.42
C ASN A 99 -7.11 -6.51 -19.42
N GLY A 100 -5.96 -5.94 -19.82
CA GLY A 100 -5.89 -4.83 -20.77
C GLY A 100 -6.25 -3.45 -20.21
N THR A 101 -6.55 -3.37 -18.91
CA THR A 101 -6.77 -2.10 -18.20
C THR A 101 -5.53 -1.74 -17.39
N GLU A 102 -5.13 -0.47 -17.47
CA GLU A 102 -4.01 0.07 -16.71
C GLU A 102 -4.50 1.09 -15.69
N ARG A 103 -3.98 1.04 -14.47
CA ARG A 103 -4.27 2.00 -13.40
C ARG A 103 -3.02 2.31 -12.58
N HIS A 104 -2.94 3.52 -12.05
CA HIS A 104 -1.93 3.89 -11.06
C HIS A 104 -2.37 3.45 -9.66
N ALA A 105 -1.42 3.09 -8.81
CA ALA A 105 -1.69 2.63 -7.45
C ALA A 105 -2.56 3.62 -6.65
N TYR A 106 -2.31 4.91 -6.79
CA TYR A 106 -3.10 5.96 -6.14
C TYR A 106 -4.60 5.86 -6.45
N SER A 107 -4.97 5.58 -7.72
CA SER A 107 -6.38 5.56 -8.13
C SER A 107 -7.23 4.47 -7.45
N PHE A 108 -6.62 3.42 -6.89
CA PHE A 108 -7.33 2.41 -6.10
C PHE A 108 -7.73 2.91 -4.71
N PHE A 109 -7.15 4.02 -4.26
CA PHE A 109 -7.40 4.59 -2.93
C PHE A 109 -8.43 5.72 -2.97
N GLU A 110 -8.69 6.33 -4.12
CA GLU A 110 -9.66 7.42 -4.28
C GLU A 110 -11.07 7.00 -3.84
N ASP A 111 -11.47 5.75 -4.12
CA ASP A 111 -12.77 5.22 -3.72
C ASP A 111 -12.79 4.67 -2.28
N LYS A 112 -11.62 4.36 -1.71
CA LYS A 112 -11.48 3.69 -0.41
C LYS A 112 -11.33 4.67 0.76
N ILE A 113 -10.78 5.86 0.51
CA ILE A 113 -10.55 6.90 1.51
C ILE A 113 -11.54 8.02 1.26
N LYS A 114 -12.37 8.32 2.28
CA LYS A 114 -13.42 9.35 2.21
C LYS A 114 -12.94 10.75 2.58
N ASP A 115 -11.82 10.84 3.29
CA ASP A 115 -11.26 12.11 3.73
C ASP A 115 -10.46 12.77 2.61
N ALA A 116 -11.02 13.85 2.05
CA ALA A 116 -10.42 14.58 0.94
C ALA A 116 -9.08 15.24 1.28
N LEU A 117 -8.87 15.65 2.54
CA LEU A 117 -7.61 16.24 2.98
C LEU A 117 -6.51 15.17 3.01
N PHE A 118 -6.83 14.01 3.54
CA PHE A 118 -5.90 12.89 3.57
C PHE A 118 -5.56 12.40 2.16
N LEU A 119 -6.55 12.30 1.26
CA LEU A 119 -6.29 11.99 -0.15
C LEU A 119 -5.37 13.02 -0.82
N ALA A 120 -5.53 14.31 -0.50
CA ALA A 120 -4.66 15.35 -1.01
C ALA A 120 -3.20 15.20 -0.53
N ASP A 121 -2.98 14.74 0.70
CA ASP A 121 -1.64 14.49 1.22
C ASP A 121 -1.00 13.24 0.55
N ILE A 122 -1.76 12.18 0.35
CA ILE A 122 -1.30 11.03 -0.45
C ILE A 122 -0.97 11.48 -1.88
N ASN A 123 -1.84 12.30 -2.49
CA ASN A 123 -1.61 12.82 -3.84
C ASN A 123 -0.30 13.62 -3.95
N LYS A 124 -0.01 14.50 -2.98
CA LYS A 124 1.27 15.21 -2.91
C LYS A 124 2.46 14.26 -2.82
N ALA A 125 2.34 13.23 -1.98
CA ALA A 125 3.41 12.24 -1.80
C ALA A 125 3.70 11.45 -3.07
N VAL A 126 2.68 10.98 -3.79
CA VAL A 126 2.84 10.16 -5.00
C VAL A 126 3.33 10.94 -6.22
N HIS A 127 3.19 12.27 -6.21
CA HIS A 127 3.77 13.14 -7.25
C HIS A 127 5.23 13.51 -6.98
N HIS A 128 5.75 13.21 -5.79
CA HIS A 128 7.17 13.34 -5.52
C HIS A 128 7.92 12.15 -6.12
N PRO A 129 8.96 12.37 -6.95
CA PRO A 129 9.72 11.27 -7.55
C PRO A 129 10.39 10.45 -6.44
N THR A 130 9.90 9.23 -6.25
CA THR A 130 10.35 8.32 -5.20
C THR A 130 10.71 6.97 -5.81
N GLU A 131 11.95 6.53 -5.59
CA GLU A 131 12.38 5.17 -5.88
C GLU A 131 12.21 4.31 -4.64
N VAL A 132 11.54 3.16 -4.78
CA VAL A 132 11.28 2.25 -3.68
C VAL A 132 12.01 0.94 -3.90
N ILE A 133 12.86 0.57 -2.94
CA ILE A 133 13.56 -0.71 -2.90
C ILE A 133 12.95 -1.54 -1.78
N LEU A 134 12.33 -2.67 -2.13
CA LEU A 134 11.73 -3.61 -1.18
C LEU A 134 12.53 -4.92 -1.19
N PHE A 135 13.04 -5.31 -0.04
CA PHE A 135 13.79 -6.57 0.10
C PHE A 135 13.50 -7.24 1.45
N ASN A 136 13.70 -8.54 1.48
CA ASN A 136 13.53 -9.35 2.69
C ASN A 136 14.90 -9.78 3.21
N ILE A 137 15.13 -9.64 4.50
CA ILE A 137 16.37 -10.10 5.16
C ILE A 137 16.07 -11.46 5.81
N HIS A 138 16.60 -12.52 5.25
CA HIS A 138 16.64 -13.82 5.89
C HIS A 138 17.93 -13.91 6.73
N CYS A 139 17.78 -13.87 8.05
CA CYS A 139 18.90 -14.28 8.91
C CYS A 139 19.05 -15.80 8.78
N CYS A 140 20.05 -16.25 8.01
CA CYS A 140 20.54 -17.62 8.17
C CYS A 140 21.12 -17.70 9.58
N ALA A 141 20.46 -18.44 10.47
CA ALA A 141 21.07 -18.84 11.72
C ALA A 141 22.32 -19.67 11.35
N LEU A 142 23.50 -19.18 11.71
CA LEU A 142 24.77 -19.90 11.68
C LEU A 142 24.76 -21.02 12.70
#